data_99c201581355cf323fde356c6cd8a00a
#
_entry.id   99c201581355cf323fde356c6cd8a00a
#
_cell.length_a   1.000
_cell.length_b   1.000
_cell.length_c   1.000
_cell.angle_alpha   90.00
_cell.angle_beta   90.00
_cell.angle_gamma   90.00
#
_symmetry.space_group_name_H-M   'P 1'
#
loop_
_entity.id
_entity.type
_entity.pdbx_description
1 polymer ?
#
loop_
_entity_poly.entity_id
_entity_poly.type
_entity_poly.pdbx_seq_one_letter_code
_entity_poly.pdbx_strand_id
1 'polypeptide(L)'
;MNATAEILHQKSFDFAVRTVKLARFLEEKQKDWVLSRQVLRCGTSIGANIRESRFAQSKADFVSKLSIALKEASETQYWLELLVATGLLSKKQYESLKADVDWLVGTLVNVIKSSKRSLRPTAYGDLTI
;
A
#
# COMPACT_ATOMS: atom_id res chain seq x y z
N MET A 1 12.53 13.36 9.00
CA MET A 1 11.52 12.32 8.81
C MET A 1 11.71 11.26 9.87
N ASN A 2 10.64 10.75 10.46
CA ASN A 2 10.77 9.76 11.53
C ASN A 2 11.08 8.36 10.98
N ALA A 3 11.48 7.46 11.87
CA ALA A 3 11.89 6.10 11.51
C ALA A 3 10.75 5.32 10.83
N THR A 4 9.51 5.48 11.30
CA THR A 4 8.35 4.78 10.72
C THR A 4 8.13 5.21 9.27
N ALA A 5 8.25 6.49 8.98
CA ALA A 5 8.10 7.02 7.62
C ALA A 5 9.18 6.46 6.69
N GLU A 6 10.42 6.39 7.16
CA GLU A 6 11.52 5.82 6.38
C GLU A 6 11.29 4.34 6.07
N ILE A 7 10.88 3.57 7.09
CA ILE A 7 10.61 2.14 6.92
C ILE A 7 9.44 1.92 5.96
N LEU A 8 8.36 2.68 6.12
CA LEU A 8 7.20 2.59 5.25
C LEU A 8 7.59 2.86 3.79
N HIS A 9 8.41 3.88 3.59
CA HIS A 9 8.93 4.24 2.27
C HIS A 9 9.71 3.09 1.65
N GLN A 10 10.69 2.57 2.39
CA GLN A 10 11.54 1.50 1.89
C GLN A 10 10.75 0.23 1.61
N LYS A 11 9.87 -0.16 2.54
CA LYS A 11 9.09 -1.39 2.36
C LYS A 11 8.10 -1.30 1.22
N SER A 12 7.49 -0.14 1.00
CA SER A 12 6.58 0.03 -0.13
C SER A 12 7.32 0.00 -1.46
N PHE A 13 8.53 0.52 -1.51
CA PHE A 13 9.38 0.42 -2.70
C PHE A 13 9.81 -1.03 -2.96
N ASP A 14 10.25 -1.73 -1.91
CA ASP A 14 10.64 -3.14 -2.02
C ASP A 14 9.47 -3.99 -2.51
N PHE A 15 8.26 -3.70 -2.02
CA PHE A 15 7.07 -4.39 -2.48
C PHE A 15 6.75 -4.08 -3.94
N ALA A 16 6.95 -2.84 -4.39
CA ALA A 16 6.80 -2.47 -5.79
C ALA A 16 7.75 -3.29 -6.68
N VAL A 17 9.00 -3.48 -6.24
CA VAL A 17 9.97 -4.33 -6.94
C VAL A 17 9.44 -5.76 -7.05
N ARG A 18 8.94 -6.31 -5.95
CA ARG A 18 8.34 -7.66 -5.95
C ARG A 18 7.13 -7.75 -6.86
N THR A 19 6.33 -6.69 -6.92
CA THR A 19 5.15 -6.63 -7.79
C THR A 19 5.53 -6.67 -9.27
N VAL A 20 6.59 -5.97 -9.64
CA VAL A 20 7.12 -6.03 -11.01
C VAL A 20 7.57 -7.45 -11.36
N LYS A 21 8.28 -8.10 -10.43
CA LYS A 21 8.72 -9.49 -10.62
C LYS A 21 7.52 -10.44 -10.73
N LEU A 22 6.49 -10.22 -9.91
CA LEU A 22 5.25 -11.00 -9.97
C LEU A 22 4.56 -10.84 -11.32
N ALA A 23 4.43 -9.61 -11.81
CA ALA A 23 3.80 -9.34 -13.10
C ALA A 23 4.55 -10.06 -14.24
N ARG A 24 5.89 -10.02 -14.21
CA ARG A 24 6.70 -10.75 -15.19
C ARG A 24 6.48 -12.26 -15.11
N PHE A 25 6.43 -12.80 -13.90
CA PHE A 25 6.15 -14.22 -13.69
C PHE A 25 4.80 -14.61 -14.27
N LEU A 26 3.76 -13.81 -14.00
CA LEU A 26 2.41 -14.06 -14.51
C LEU A 26 2.38 -14.03 -16.04
N GLU A 27 3.10 -13.10 -16.65
CA GLU A 27 3.15 -12.99 -18.12
C GLU A 27 3.97 -14.11 -18.75
N GLU A 28 5.18 -14.34 -18.25
CA GLU A 28 6.14 -15.24 -18.87
C GLU A 28 5.86 -16.72 -18.58
N LYS A 29 5.46 -17.05 -17.34
CA LYS A 29 5.25 -18.43 -16.90
C LYS A 29 3.79 -18.85 -16.95
N GLN A 30 2.89 -17.97 -16.54
CA GLN A 30 1.46 -18.28 -16.46
C GLN A 30 0.69 -17.81 -17.68
N LYS A 31 1.31 -17.03 -18.56
CA LYS A 31 0.71 -16.51 -19.79
C LYS A 31 -0.56 -15.70 -19.52
N ASP A 32 -0.60 -14.99 -18.41
CA ASP A 32 -1.73 -14.16 -18.01
C ASP A 32 -1.34 -12.70 -18.03
N TRP A 33 -1.86 -11.94 -19.01
CA TRP A 33 -1.57 -10.52 -19.15
C TRP A 33 -2.64 -9.63 -18.50
N VAL A 34 -3.82 -10.19 -18.25
CA VAL A 34 -4.93 -9.43 -17.68
C VAL A 34 -4.71 -9.21 -16.18
N LEU A 35 -4.49 -10.29 -15.43
CA LEU A 35 -4.28 -10.21 -13.99
C LEU A 35 -2.91 -9.60 -13.66
N SER A 36 -1.90 -9.82 -14.51
CA SER A 36 -0.60 -9.20 -14.32
C SER A 36 -0.69 -7.68 -14.32
N ARG A 37 -1.50 -7.10 -15.21
CA ARG A 37 -1.69 -5.65 -15.28
C ARG A 37 -2.39 -5.10 -14.05
N GLN A 38 -3.41 -5.81 -13.56
CA GLN A 38 -4.15 -5.37 -12.38
C GLN A 38 -3.26 -5.34 -11.14
N VAL A 39 -2.51 -6.40 -10.91
CA VAL A 39 -1.64 -6.47 -9.74
C VAL A 39 -0.47 -5.51 -9.86
N LEU A 40 0.08 -5.34 -11.06
CA LEU A 40 1.17 -4.38 -11.30
C LEU A 40 0.73 -2.97 -10.97
N ARG A 41 -0.42 -2.56 -11.48
CA ARG A 41 -0.96 -1.22 -11.27
C ARG A 41 -1.17 -0.94 -9.79
N CYS A 42 -1.94 -1.77 -9.09
CA CYS A 42 -2.24 -1.49 -7.68
C CYS A 42 -1.02 -1.68 -6.77
N GLY A 43 -0.24 -2.71 -6.99
CA GLY A 43 0.94 -2.98 -6.15
C GLY A 43 2.02 -1.92 -6.23
N THR A 44 2.21 -1.31 -7.40
CA THR A 44 3.18 -0.22 -7.55
C THR A 44 2.61 1.14 -7.12
N SER A 45 1.29 1.30 -7.16
CA SER A 45 0.63 2.54 -6.73
C SER A 45 0.74 2.79 -5.24
N ILE A 46 0.92 1.74 -4.43
CA ILE A 46 1.12 1.89 -2.99
C ILE A 46 2.33 2.79 -2.72
N GLY A 47 3.48 2.39 -3.21
CA GLY A 47 4.72 3.15 -3.02
C GLY A 47 4.70 4.51 -3.69
N ALA A 48 4.08 4.62 -4.86
CA ALA A 48 3.97 5.89 -5.56
C ALA A 48 3.21 6.92 -4.72
N ASN A 49 2.08 6.52 -4.12
CA ASN A 49 1.30 7.44 -3.27
C ASN A 49 2.00 7.75 -1.96
N ILE A 50 2.70 6.79 -1.37
CA ILE A 50 3.50 7.04 -0.17
C ILE A 50 4.59 8.07 -0.48
N ARG A 51 5.25 7.95 -1.62
CA ARG A 51 6.27 8.93 -2.04
C ARG A 51 5.65 10.31 -2.23
N GLU A 52 4.51 10.40 -2.88
CA GLU A 52 3.83 11.69 -3.08
C GLU A 52 3.40 12.34 -1.76
N SER A 53 3.11 11.52 -0.74
CA SER A 53 2.74 12.08 0.58
C SER A 53 3.83 12.94 1.21
N ARG A 54 5.09 12.72 0.84
CA ARG A 54 6.21 13.55 1.32
C ARG A 54 6.10 14.99 0.84
N PHE A 55 5.42 15.22 -0.26
CA PHE A 55 5.29 16.53 -0.89
C PHE A 55 3.89 17.11 -0.71
N ALA A 56 3.15 16.57 0.26
CA ALA A 56 1.79 17.01 0.55
C ALA A 56 1.77 18.48 0.96
N GLN A 57 0.77 19.21 0.48
CA GLN A 57 0.62 20.64 0.73
C GLN A 57 0.02 20.95 2.10
N SER A 58 -0.58 19.95 2.73
CA SER A 58 -1.24 20.09 4.02
C SER A 58 -1.31 18.73 4.71
N LYS A 59 -1.67 18.74 5.99
CA LYS A 59 -1.91 17.50 6.72
C LYS A 59 -3.06 16.70 6.10
N ALA A 60 -4.11 17.39 5.67
CA ALA A 60 -5.24 16.75 5.00
C ALA A 60 -4.82 16.09 3.69
N ASP A 61 -3.97 16.75 2.90
CA ASP A 61 -3.44 16.18 1.67
C ASP A 61 -2.56 14.96 1.96
N PHE A 62 -1.73 15.04 3.01
CA PHE A 62 -0.92 13.92 3.46
C PHE A 62 -1.79 12.69 3.78
N VAL A 63 -2.83 12.87 4.57
CA VAL A 63 -3.78 11.81 4.92
C VAL A 63 -4.47 11.27 3.66
N SER A 64 -4.84 12.16 2.74
CA SER A 64 -5.45 11.76 1.46
C SER A 64 -4.55 10.84 0.66
N LYS A 65 -3.27 11.21 0.51
CA LYS A 65 -2.30 10.38 -0.23
C LYS A 65 -2.10 9.02 0.40
N LEU A 66 -1.98 8.97 1.73
CA LEU A 66 -1.84 7.69 2.44
C LEU A 66 -3.11 6.86 2.37
N SER A 67 -4.28 7.49 2.35
CA SER A 67 -5.55 6.79 2.20
C SER A 67 -5.69 6.15 0.82
N ILE A 68 -5.19 6.80 -0.21
CA ILE A 68 -5.13 6.21 -1.56
C ILE A 68 -4.18 5.02 -1.55
N ALA A 69 -3.01 5.16 -0.92
CA ALA A 69 -2.06 4.04 -0.80
C ALA A 69 -2.69 2.84 -0.09
N LEU A 70 -3.43 3.07 0.99
CA LEU A 70 -4.14 2.02 1.73
C LEU A 70 -5.18 1.32 0.85
N LYS A 71 -5.92 2.08 0.08
CA LYS A 71 -6.93 1.54 -0.84
C LYS A 71 -6.26 0.65 -1.90
N GLU A 72 -5.13 1.08 -2.45
CA GLU A 72 -4.38 0.30 -3.42
C GLU A 72 -3.78 -0.97 -2.80
N ALA A 73 -3.35 -0.89 -1.54
CA ALA A 73 -2.85 -2.07 -0.82
C ALA A 73 -3.98 -3.08 -0.58
N SER A 74 -5.17 -2.61 -0.24
CA SER A 74 -6.35 -3.47 -0.07
C SER A 74 -6.73 -4.15 -1.39
N GLU A 75 -6.68 -3.42 -2.50
CA GLU A 75 -6.94 -4.00 -3.81
C GLU A 75 -5.87 -5.04 -4.16
N THR A 76 -4.63 -4.79 -3.78
CA THR A 76 -3.53 -5.75 -4.01
C THR A 76 -3.79 -7.06 -3.25
N GLN A 77 -4.27 -6.98 -2.01
CA GLN A 77 -4.66 -8.17 -1.23
C GLN A 77 -5.70 -9.00 -1.99
N TYR A 78 -6.69 -8.33 -2.56
CA TYR A 78 -7.73 -9.00 -3.35
C TYR A 78 -7.13 -9.75 -4.53
N TRP A 79 -6.28 -9.12 -5.31
CA TRP A 79 -5.67 -9.77 -6.47
C TRP A 79 -4.78 -10.94 -6.08
N LEU A 80 -4.02 -10.83 -4.97
CA LEU A 80 -3.20 -11.94 -4.49
C LEU A 80 -4.07 -13.14 -4.09
N GLU A 81 -5.18 -12.90 -3.40
CA GLU A 81 -6.13 -13.94 -3.02
C GLU A 81 -6.70 -14.63 -4.26
N LEU A 82 -7.06 -13.84 -5.26
CA LEU A 82 -7.60 -14.38 -6.50
C LEU A 82 -6.56 -15.21 -7.25
N LEU A 83 -5.31 -14.77 -7.28
CA LEU A 83 -4.22 -15.49 -7.94
C LEU A 83 -3.97 -16.86 -7.31
N VAL A 84 -3.94 -16.95 -5.98
CA VAL A 84 -3.74 -18.25 -5.31
C VAL A 84 -4.97 -19.14 -5.46
N ALA A 85 -6.17 -18.56 -5.39
CA ALA A 85 -7.42 -19.31 -5.53
C ALA A 85 -7.58 -19.92 -6.94
N THR A 86 -7.00 -19.29 -7.96
CA THR A 86 -7.09 -19.76 -9.35
C THR A 86 -5.86 -20.56 -9.78
N GLY A 87 -4.94 -20.83 -8.86
CA GLY A 87 -3.76 -21.65 -9.16
C GLY A 87 -2.64 -20.93 -9.89
N LEU A 88 -2.72 -19.60 -10.05
CA LEU A 88 -1.67 -18.82 -10.72
C LEU A 88 -0.49 -18.52 -9.79
N LEU A 89 -0.71 -18.61 -8.49
CA LEU A 89 0.34 -18.55 -7.47
C LEU A 89 0.25 -19.79 -6.61
N SER A 90 1.40 -20.29 -6.16
CA SER A 90 1.44 -21.33 -5.14
C SER A 90 1.07 -20.72 -3.79
N LYS A 91 0.68 -21.55 -2.84
CA LYS A 91 0.41 -21.12 -1.47
C LYS A 91 1.62 -20.44 -0.85
N LYS A 92 2.81 -20.99 -1.07
CA LYS A 92 4.06 -20.43 -0.57
C LYS A 92 4.35 -19.04 -1.13
N GLN A 93 4.18 -18.88 -2.45
CA GLN A 93 4.35 -17.57 -3.10
C GLN A 93 3.35 -16.55 -2.56
N TYR A 94 2.09 -16.97 -2.44
CA TYR A 94 1.03 -16.13 -1.91
C TYR A 94 1.33 -15.66 -0.49
N GLU A 95 1.68 -16.58 0.41
CA GLU A 95 1.93 -16.24 1.81
C GLU A 95 3.10 -15.25 1.97
N SER A 96 4.13 -15.40 1.15
CA SER A 96 5.27 -14.50 1.17
C SER A 96 4.88 -13.07 0.75
N LEU A 97 4.11 -12.95 -0.33
CA LEU A 97 3.64 -11.64 -0.80
C LEU A 97 2.61 -11.02 0.14
N LYS A 98 1.72 -11.87 0.67
CA LYS A 98 0.70 -11.47 1.64
C LYS A 98 1.32 -10.84 2.89
N ALA A 99 2.39 -11.44 3.41
CA ALA A 99 3.05 -10.91 4.60
C ALA A 99 3.50 -9.45 4.39
N ASP A 100 4.03 -9.15 3.23
CA ASP A 100 4.49 -7.80 2.91
C ASP A 100 3.34 -6.80 2.80
N VAL A 101 2.29 -7.16 2.04
CA VAL A 101 1.17 -6.23 1.86
C VAL A 101 0.35 -6.07 3.14
N ASP A 102 0.22 -7.11 3.94
CA ASP A 102 -0.47 -7.01 5.23
C ASP A 102 0.26 -6.05 6.17
N TRP A 103 1.59 -6.09 6.17
CA TRP A 103 2.39 -5.16 6.94
C TRP A 103 2.16 -3.71 6.47
N LEU A 104 2.11 -3.51 5.16
CA LEU A 104 1.84 -2.18 4.59
C LEU A 104 0.45 -1.67 5.01
N VAL A 105 -0.56 -2.53 4.90
CA VAL A 105 -1.93 -2.18 5.31
C VAL A 105 -1.98 -1.77 6.78
N GLY A 106 -1.43 -2.60 7.66
CA GLY A 106 -1.43 -2.34 9.10
C GLY A 106 -0.71 -1.03 9.45
N THR A 107 0.44 -0.81 8.83
CA THR A 107 1.23 0.41 9.08
C THR A 107 0.52 1.65 8.55
N LEU A 108 -0.05 1.57 7.34
CA LEU A 108 -0.81 2.69 6.77
C LEU A 108 -2.02 3.05 7.64
N VAL A 109 -2.76 2.03 8.10
CA VAL A 109 -3.90 2.26 9.01
C VAL A 109 -3.46 3.03 10.25
N ASN A 110 -2.36 2.61 10.87
CA ASN A 110 -1.84 3.26 12.09
C ASN A 110 -1.40 4.69 11.85
N VAL A 111 -0.65 4.93 10.77
CA VAL A 111 -0.18 6.28 10.43
C VAL A 111 -1.35 7.20 10.10
N ILE A 112 -2.34 6.73 9.37
CA ILE A 112 -3.54 7.51 9.02
C ILE A 112 -4.32 7.87 10.29
N LYS A 113 -4.56 6.91 11.17
CA LYS A 113 -5.27 7.16 12.43
C LYS A 113 -4.56 8.21 13.29
N SER A 114 -3.25 8.07 13.42
CA SER A 114 -2.43 9.01 14.17
C SER A 114 -2.49 10.42 13.57
N SER A 115 -2.40 10.52 12.26
CA SER A 115 -2.45 11.79 11.54
C SER A 115 -3.81 12.45 11.63
N LYS A 116 -4.89 11.67 11.54
CA LYS A 116 -6.26 12.19 11.68
C LYS A 116 -6.52 12.73 13.07
N ARG A 117 -5.97 12.09 14.11
CA ARG A 117 -6.10 12.60 15.48
C ARG A 117 -5.53 14.00 15.61
N SER A 118 -4.40 14.28 14.96
CA SER A 118 -3.78 15.60 15.00
C SER A 118 -4.53 16.65 14.18
N LEU A 119 -5.47 16.23 13.30
CA LEU A 119 -6.32 17.13 12.53
C LEU A 119 -7.61 17.50 13.26
N ARG A 120 -8.03 16.69 14.25
CA ARG A 120 -9.28 16.94 14.95
C ARG A 120 -9.16 18.17 15.83
N PRO A 121 -10.11 19.11 15.76
CA PRO A 121 -10.19 20.17 16.76
C PRO A 121 -10.36 19.52 18.13
N THR A 122 -9.61 19.99 19.11
CA THR A 122 -9.84 19.57 20.48
C THR A 122 -10.98 20.41 21.06
N ALA A 123 -11.69 19.86 22.06
CA ALA A 123 -12.73 20.62 22.74
C ALA A 123 -12.16 21.93 23.31
N TYR A 124 -10.94 21.90 23.81
CA TYR A 124 -10.27 23.08 24.31
C TYR A 124 -9.89 24.05 23.21
N GLY A 125 -9.38 23.53 22.09
CA GLY A 125 -9.04 24.35 20.95
C GLY A 125 -10.24 25.13 20.44
N ASP A 126 -11.39 24.48 20.37
CA ASP A 126 -12.63 25.11 19.93
C ASP A 126 -13.12 26.17 20.88
N LEU A 127 -12.84 26.00 22.18
CA LEU A 127 -13.30 26.92 23.23
C LEU A 127 -12.34 28.08 23.45
N THR A 128 -11.07 27.89 23.15
CA THR A 128 -10.05 28.90 23.47
C THR A 128 -9.78 29.88 22.35
N ILE A 129 -10.34 29.65 21.23
CA ILE A 129 -10.22 30.58 20.10
C ILE A 129 -11.24 31.73 20.17
#